data_e4a583e7707a94492dd7fcdfd6a6bc10
#
_entry.id   e4a583e7707a94492dd7fcdfd6a6bc10
#
_cell.length_a   1.000
_cell.length_b   1.000
_cell.length_c   1.000
_cell.angle_alpha   90.00
_cell.angle_beta   90.00
_cell.angle_gamma   90.00
#
_symmetry.space_group_name_H-M   'P 1'
#
loop_
_entity.id
_entity.type
_entity.pdbx_description
1 polymer ?
#
loop_
_entity_poly.entity_id
_entity_poly.type
_entity_poly.pdbx_seq_one_letter_code
_entity_poly.pdbx_strand_id
1 'polypeptide(L)'
;VHLSADDIRKSLGSVAQETHSVGFSKPDWIVQDYDAIGKFCDQWGLDPKALGLLYDVKEHRVVFPIMQGNVMVDATGRSLSKKLPKWKRYGNSSLPYTYGCGKTAVVVEDCVSAAIVGATDGTGCQDDDVYVGVAVLGTSLSEGHKQYLSQFSTAVIALDPDALPKTLAIAKELRSHVKHIRVLYLLDDLKYRNPTDMMKLTTLGE
;
A
#
# COMPACT_ATOMS: atom_id res chain seq x y z
N VAL A 1 -25.70 -15.17 39.77
CA VAL A 1 -25.34 -13.83 39.27
C VAL A 1 -25.62 -13.84 37.77
N HIS A 2 -26.69 -13.18 37.35
CA HIS A 2 -27.04 -13.05 35.94
C HIS A 2 -26.31 -11.82 35.41
N LEU A 3 -25.33 -12.01 34.49
CA LEU A 3 -24.71 -10.95 33.74
C LEU A 3 -25.69 -10.52 32.62
N SER A 4 -25.94 -9.23 32.50
CA SER A 4 -26.79 -8.69 31.44
C SER A 4 -26.07 -8.73 30.09
N ALA A 5 -26.84 -8.74 28.99
CA ALA A 5 -26.26 -8.67 27.64
C ALA A 5 -25.41 -7.42 27.41
N ASP A 6 -25.67 -6.33 28.16
CA ASP A 6 -24.90 -5.10 28.10
C ASP A 6 -23.56 -5.21 28.85
N ASP A 7 -23.49 -6.00 29.91
CA ASP A 7 -22.23 -6.28 30.62
C ASP A 7 -21.29 -7.15 29.76
N ILE A 8 -21.87 -8.06 28.97
CA ILE A 8 -21.13 -8.89 28.03
C ILE A 8 -20.64 -8.03 26.84
N ARG A 9 -21.47 -7.11 26.33
CA ARG A 9 -21.04 -6.18 25.28
C ARG A 9 -19.96 -5.20 25.75
N LYS A 10 -20.03 -4.71 26.99
CA LYS A 10 -18.98 -3.87 27.56
C LYS A 10 -17.67 -4.64 27.77
N SER A 11 -17.72 -5.88 28.18
CA SER A 11 -16.53 -6.72 28.36
C SER A 11 -15.91 -7.14 27.01
N LEU A 12 -16.70 -7.31 25.96
CA LEU A 12 -16.22 -7.57 24.59
C LEU A 12 -15.74 -6.32 23.88
N GLY A 13 -16.27 -5.14 24.24
CA GLY A 13 -15.80 -3.85 23.69
C GLY A 13 -14.47 -3.37 24.29
N SER A 14 -14.01 -3.93 25.40
CA SER A 14 -12.73 -3.58 26.02
C SER A 14 -11.55 -4.48 25.61
N VAL A 15 -11.80 -5.48 24.78
CA VAL A 15 -10.75 -6.20 24.04
C VAL A 15 -10.59 -5.55 22.65
N ALA A 16 -10.62 -4.21 22.58
CA ALA A 16 -9.86 -3.52 21.56
C ALA A 16 -8.40 -3.88 21.85
N GLN A 17 -7.85 -4.74 21.00
CA GLN A 17 -6.43 -5.08 21.05
C GLN A 17 -5.64 -3.78 21.18
N GLU A 18 -5.13 -3.50 22.35
CA GLU A 18 -3.91 -2.74 22.50
C GLU A 18 -2.82 -3.54 21.76
N THR A 19 -2.83 -3.44 20.44
CA THR A 19 -1.61 -3.66 19.70
C THR A 19 -0.69 -2.58 20.23
N HIS A 20 0.18 -2.97 21.14
CA HIS A 20 1.36 -2.20 21.45
C HIS A 20 2.09 -1.97 20.13
N SER A 21 1.72 -0.90 19.44
CA SER A 21 2.56 -0.32 18.42
C SER A 21 3.80 0.14 19.18
N VAL A 22 4.84 -0.68 19.16
CA VAL A 22 6.18 -0.18 19.46
C VAL A 22 6.34 0.97 18.48
N GLY A 23 6.23 2.20 19.01
CA GLY A 23 6.09 3.39 18.19
C GLY A 23 7.28 3.48 17.24
N PHE A 24 7.01 3.48 15.93
CA PHE A 24 8.04 3.71 14.94
C PHE A 24 8.60 5.11 15.15
N SER A 25 9.89 5.19 15.45
CA SER A 25 10.61 6.45 15.54
C SER A 25 11.34 6.67 14.21
N LYS A 26 10.87 7.66 13.45
CA LYS A 26 11.53 8.05 12.20
C LYS A 26 12.96 8.50 12.51
N PRO A 27 14.00 7.89 11.89
CA PRO A 27 15.38 8.34 12.04
C PRO A 27 15.55 9.82 11.68
N ASP A 28 16.41 10.53 12.41
CA ASP A 28 16.67 11.98 12.22
C ASP A 28 17.25 12.31 10.85
N TRP A 29 17.95 11.36 10.21
CA TRP A 29 18.51 11.52 8.87
C TRP A 29 17.52 11.27 7.73
N ILE A 30 16.28 10.95 8.05
CA ILE A 30 15.18 10.92 7.10
C ILE A 30 14.46 12.26 7.20
N VAL A 31 14.62 13.07 6.15
CA VAL A 31 14.19 14.47 6.11
C VAL A 31 13.27 14.74 4.92
N GLN A 32 12.60 15.87 4.94
CA GLN A 32 11.89 16.38 3.77
C GLN A 32 12.89 17.16 2.91
N ASP A 33 13.20 16.63 1.73
CA ASP A 33 14.06 17.27 0.75
C ASP A 33 13.58 16.91 -0.66
N TYR A 34 12.70 17.74 -1.21
CA TYR A 34 12.11 17.49 -2.52
C TYR A 34 13.09 17.67 -3.68
N ASP A 35 14.13 18.47 -3.51
CA ASP A 35 15.16 18.64 -4.53
C ASP A 35 16.00 17.38 -4.68
N ALA A 36 16.36 16.75 -3.57
CA ALA A 36 17.14 15.51 -3.56
C ALA A 36 16.41 14.33 -4.25
N ILE A 37 15.10 14.29 -4.19
CA ILE A 37 14.26 13.22 -4.78
C ILE A 37 13.56 13.63 -6.07
N GLY A 38 13.71 14.88 -6.51
CA GLY A 38 12.97 15.45 -7.64
C GLY A 38 13.16 14.68 -8.94
N LYS A 39 14.38 14.29 -9.26
CA LYS A 39 14.68 13.52 -10.47
C LYS A 39 13.97 12.16 -10.50
N PHE A 40 13.92 11.48 -9.36
CA PHE A 40 13.19 10.21 -9.22
C PHE A 40 11.68 10.43 -9.37
N CYS A 41 11.14 11.44 -8.72
CA CYS A 41 9.72 11.76 -8.80
C CYS A 41 9.31 12.14 -10.23
N ASP A 42 10.11 12.93 -10.91
CA ASP A 42 9.87 13.31 -12.32
C ASP A 42 9.90 12.09 -13.25
N GLN A 43 10.85 11.18 -13.03
CA GLN A 43 10.95 9.93 -13.80
C GLN A 43 9.66 9.11 -13.75
N TRP A 44 9.03 9.04 -12.59
CA TRP A 44 7.84 8.22 -12.37
C TRP A 44 6.54 9.02 -12.35
N GLY A 45 6.60 10.32 -12.55
CA GLY A 45 5.43 11.20 -12.52
C GLY A 45 4.75 11.23 -11.15
N LEU A 46 5.55 11.25 -10.07
CA LEU A 46 5.06 11.30 -8.71
C LEU A 46 5.07 12.73 -8.18
N ASP A 47 4.04 13.11 -7.44
CA ASP A 47 4.02 14.34 -6.65
C ASP A 47 4.56 14.04 -5.24
N PRO A 48 5.80 14.42 -4.91
CA PRO A 48 6.41 14.08 -3.65
C PRO A 48 5.72 14.73 -2.46
N LYS A 49 5.09 15.89 -2.67
CA LYS A 49 4.37 16.60 -1.62
C LYS A 49 3.05 15.94 -1.29
N ALA A 50 2.27 15.59 -2.31
CA ALA A 50 1.00 14.87 -2.13
C ALA A 50 1.22 13.50 -1.49
N LEU A 51 2.29 12.81 -1.87
CA LEU A 51 2.66 11.49 -1.35
C LEU A 51 3.36 11.54 0.02
N GLY A 52 3.76 12.71 0.50
CA GLY A 52 4.52 12.86 1.73
C GLY A 52 5.88 12.17 1.68
N LEU A 53 6.53 12.12 0.50
CA LEU A 53 7.81 11.44 0.33
C LEU A 53 8.92 12.15 1.09
N LEU A 54 9.85 11.35 1.61
CA LEU A 54 11.00 11.80 2.37
C LEU A 54 12.30 11.33 1.71
N TYR A 55 13.40 11.82 2.21
CA TYR A 55 14.74 11.49 1.73
C TYR A 55 15.63 10.98 2.85
N ASP A 56 16.27 9.84 2.63
CA ASP A 56 17.30 9.30 3.51
C ASP A 56 18.66 9.84 3.07
N VAL A 57 19.20 10.76 3.86
CA VAL A 57 20.49 11.43 3.61
C VAL A 57 21.67 10.46 3.70
N LYS A 58 21.59 9.47 4.60
CA LYS A 58 22.70 8.51 4.82
C LYS A 58 22.81 7.46 3.73
N GLU A 59 21.67 6.93 3.30
CA GLU A 59 21.66 5.83 2.34
C GLU A 59 21.26 6.25 0.94
N HIS A 60 20.92 7.51 0.74
CA HIS A 60 20.51 8.06 -0.54
C HIS A 60 19.30 7.31 -1.12
N ARG A 61 18.16 7.42 -0.40
CA ARG A 61 16.91 6.75 -0.75
C ARG A 61 15.73 7.69 -0.76
N VAL A 62 14.80 7.46 -1.68
CA VAL A 62 13.43 8.00 -1.56
C VAL A 62 12.69 7.15 -0.53
N VAL A 63 12.07 7.79 0.45
CA VAL A 63 11.38 7.13 1.55
C VAL A 63 9.88 7.31 1.41
N PHE A 64 9.17 6.19 1.34
CA PHE A 64 7.72 6.09 1.29
C PHE A 64 7.21 5.79 2.69
N PRO A 65 6.48 6.71 3.33
CA PRO A 65 5.96 6.49 4.68
C PRO A 65 4.81 5.49 4.67
N ILE A 66 4.80 4.60 5.64
CA ILE A 66 3.69 3.67 5.88
C ILE A 66 2.87 4.26 7.02
N MET A 67 1.61 4.59 6.73
CA MET A 67 0.74 5.31 7.64
C MET A 67 -0.35 4.41 8.19
N GLN A 68 -0.72 4.64 9.46
CA GLN A 68 -1.96 4.16 10.06
C GLN A 68 -2.74 5.37 10.56
N GLY A 69 -3.78 5.75 9.83
CA GLY A 69 -4.40 7.06 10.00
C GLY A 69 -3.39 8.18 9.72
N ASN A 70 -3.21 9.07 10.68
CA ASN A 70 -2.26 10.19 10.58
C ASN A 70 -0.89 9.89 11.21
N VAL A 71 -0.65 8.65 11.65
CA VAL A 71 0.59 8.27 12.32
C VAL A 71 1.46 7.43 11.37
N MET A 72 2.73 7.82 11.24
CA MET A 72 3.73 7.01 10.54
C MET A 72 4.12 5.83 11.44
N VAL A 73 3.83 4.61 10.99
CA VAL A 73 4.10 3.37 11.74
C VAL A 73 5.29 2.59 11.18
N ASP A 74 5.75 2.97 9.99
CA ASP A 74 6.92 2.38 9.33
C ASP A 74 7.29 3.24 8.10
N ALA A 75 8.32 2.83 7.40
CA ALA A 75 8.70 3.39 6.11
C ALA A 75 9.46 2.37 5.28
N THR A 76 9.47 2.57 3.97
CA THR A 76 10.28 1.80 3.04
C THR A 76 11.02 2.74 2.09
N GLY A 77 12.30 2.46 1.84
CA GLY A 77 13.18 3.32 1.06
C GLY A 77 13.66 2.67 -0.22
N ARG A 78 13.47 3.38 -1.34
CA ARG A 78 13.98 3.01 -2.66
C ARG A 78 15.34 3.64 -2.89
N SER A 79 16.35 2.83 -3.18
CA SER A 79 17.70 3.34 -3.50
C SER A 79 17.66 4.23 -4.74
N LEU A 80 18.28 5.39 -4.65
CA LEU A 80 18.53 6.30 -5.79
C LEU A 80 19.85 5.98 -6.52
N SER A 81 20.59 5.01 -6.01
CA SER A 81 21.86 4.54 -6.58
C SER A 81 21.77 3.05 -6.89
N LYS A 82 22.89 2.46 -7.29
CA LYS A 82 23.01 0.99 -7.46
C LYS A 82 23.17 0.24 -6.13
N LYS A 83 23.08 0.92 -4.98
CA LYS A 83 23.23 0.32 -3.66
C LYS A 83 22.12 -0.68 -3.38
N LEU A 84 22.49 -1.85 -2.93
CA LEU A 84 21.57 -2.89 -2.48
C LEU A 84 21.29 -2.79 -0.96
N PRO A 85 20.15 -3.25 -0.49
CA PRO A 85 19.01 -3.72 -1.28
C PRO A 85 18.32 -2.58 -2.03
N LYS A 86 17.70 -2.90 -3.16
CA LYS A 86 16.92 -1.94 -3.96
C LYS A 86 15.83 -1.26 -3.14
N TRP A 87 15.11 -2.04 -2.32
CA TRP A 87 14.13 -1.60 -1.34
C TRP A 87 14.58 -1.97 0.07
N LYS A 88 14.44 -1.06 1.02
CA LYS A 88 14.79 -1.25 2.42
C LYS A 88 13.60 -0.91 3.32
N ARG A 89 13.29 -1.78 4.26
CA ARG A 89 12.35 -1.51 5.35
C ARG A 89 13.07 -0.88 6.53
N TYR A 90 12.48 0.15 7.15
CA TYR A 90 13.08 0.85 8.29
C TYR A 90 12.61 0.35 9.64
N GLY A 91 11.39 -0.17 9.71
CA GLY A 91 10.78 -0.78 10.90
C GLY A 91 10.28 -2.19 10.64
N ASN A 92 9.36 -2.66 11.45
CA ASN A 92 8.82 -4.05 11.44
C ASN A 92 7.31 -4.10 11.42
N SER A 93 6.62 -3.03 11.02
CA SER A 93 5.18 -3.09 10.84
C SER A 93 4.80 -4.14 9.81
N SER A 94 3.72 -4.87 10.06
CA SER A 94 3.14 -5.81 9.10
C SER A 94 2.22 -5.15 8.07
N LEU A 95 1.98 -3.83 8.20
CA LEU A 95 1.13 -3.09 7.28
C LEU A 95 1.79 -2.91 5.91
N PRO A 96 1.00 -2.92 4.81
CA PRO A 96 1.49 -2.57 3.49
C PRO A 96 1.69 -1.06 3.35
N TYR A 97 2.49 -0.65 2.35
CA TYR A 97 2.40 0.72 1.86
C TYR A 97 1.11 0.88 1.07
N THR A 98 0.38 1.95 1.32
CA THR A 98 -0.88 2.25 0.64
C THR A 98 -0.96 3.70 0.24
N TYR A 99 -1.63 3.97 -0.88
CA TYR A 99 -1.96 5.33 -1.30
C TYR A 99 -3.30 5.36 -2.03
N GLY A 100 -4.06 6.42 -1.80
CA GLY A 100 -5.37 6.62 -2.41
C GLY A 100 -6.51 6.36 -1.44
N CYS A 101 -7.71 6.38 -1.98
CA CYS A 101 -8.94 6.12 -1.25
C CYS A 101 -9.95 5.35 -2.12
N GLY A 102 -11.03 4.87 -1.54
CA GLY A 102 -12.07 4.13 -2.26
C GLY A 102 -12.39 2.78 -1.65
N LYS A 103 -13.27 2.05 -2.30
CA LYS A 103 -13.79 0.74 -1.86
C LYS A 103 -13.06 -0.45 -2.47
N THR A 104 -12.23 -0.19 -3.47
CA THR A 104 -11.46 -1.20 -4.20
C THR A 104 -9.98 -1.03 -3.95
N ALA A 105 -9.34 -2.09 -3.47
CA ALA A 105 -7.89 -2.16 -3.34
C ALA A 105 -7.28 -2.76 -4.60
N VAL A 106 -6.21 -2.17 -5.10
CA VAL A 106 -5.39 -2.73 -6.19
C VAL A 106 -4.04 -3.13 -5.62
N VAL A 107 -3.81 -4.43 -5.58
CA VAL A 107 -2.59 -5.04 -5.02
C VAL A 107 -1.51 -5.05 -6.08
N VAL A 108 -0.41 -4.40 -5.79
CA VAL A 108 0.77 -4.25 -6.67
C VAL A 108 2.06 -4.65 -5.95
N GLU A 109 3.17 -4.74 -6.65
CA GLU A 109 4.43 -5.21 -6.06
C GLU A 109 5.16 -4.12 -5.26
N ASP A 110 5.21 -2.89 -5.75
CA ASP A 110 6.02 -1.82 -5.17
C ASP A 110 5.25 -0.52 -4.89
N CYS A 111 5.89 0.36 -4.12
CA CYS A 111 5.30 1.62 -3.70
C CYS A 111 5.06 2.59 -4.87
N VAL A 112 5.87 2.56 -5.91
CA VAL A 112 5.69 3.46 -7.07
C VAL A 112 4.41 3.10 -7.80
N SER A 113 4.18 1.82 -8.07
CA SER A 113 2.93 1.33 -8.68
C SER A 113 1.72 1.64 -7.80
N ALA A 114 1.81 1.44 -6.48
CA ALA A 114 0.74 1.77 -5.54
C ALA A 114 0.41 3.27 -5.54
N ALA A 115 1.42 4.14 -5.56
CA ALA A 115 1.24 5.58 -5.62
C ALA A 115 0.54 6.02 -6.93
N ILE A 116 0.89 5.40 -8.05
CA ILE A 116 0.28 5.69 -9.35
C ILE A 116 -1.19 5.26 -9.38
N VAL A 117 -1.51 4.09 -8.84
CA VAL A 117 -2.90 3.62 -8.70
C VAL A 117 -3.74 4.58 -7.87
N GLY A 118 -3.23 5.00 -6.72
CA GLY A 118 -3.95 5.88 -5.81
C GLY A 118 -4.03 7.34 -6.25
N ALA A 119 -3.19 7.77 -7.18
CA ALA A 119 -3.15 9.13 -7.73
C ALA A 119 -4.13 9.34 -8.91
N THR A 120 -4.89 8.33 -9.30
CA THR A 120 -5.93 8.51 -10.34
C THR A 120 -6.91 9.59 -9.90
N ASP A 121 -7.20 10.51 -10.81
CA ASP A 121 -7.83 11.83 -10.61
C ASP A 121 -9.13 11.83 -9.79
N GLY A 122 -8.99 11.59 -8.50
CA GLY A 122 -10.10 11.58 -7.58
C GLY A 122 -10.47 12.98 -7.10
N THR A 123 -11.56 13.50 -7.55
CA THR A 123 -12.22 14.66 -6.94
C THR A 123 -12.90 14.33 -5.60
N GLY A 124 -12.83 13.07 -5.16
CA GLY A 124 -13.35 12.64 -3.85
C GLY A 124 -13.32 11.13 -3.64
N CYS A 125 -13.13 10.72 -2.39
CA CYS A 125 -13.09 9.30 -1.98
C CYS A 125 -14.46 8.57 -2.10
N GLN A 126 -15.44 9.16 -2.73
CA GLN A 126 -16.79 8.60 -2.90
C GLN A 126 -17.07 8.07 -4.30
N ASP A 127 -16.22 8.37 -5.26
CA ASP A 127 -16.38 7.89 -6.62
C ASP A 127 -16.00 6.40 -6.72
N ASP A 128 -16.76 5.63 -7.45
CA ASP A 128 -16.52 4.19 -7.65
C ASP A 128 -15.25 3.94 -8.52
N ASP A 129 -14.76 4.98 -9.19
CA ASP A 129 -13.58 4.96 -10.08
C ASP A 129 -12.26 5.28 -9.36
N VAL A 130 -12.26 5.43 -8.03
CA VAL A 130 -11.05 5.66 -7.25
C VAL A 130 -10.61 4.39 -6.54
N TYR A 131 -9.30 4.19 -6.50
CA TYR A 131 -8.67 2.98 -5.99
C TYR A 131 -7.66 3.28 -4.89
N VAL A 132 -7.47 2.30 -4.01
CA VAL A 132 -6.35 2.29 -3.08
C VAL A 132 -5.26 1.38 -3.64
N GLY A 133 -4.12 1.94 -3.97
CA GLY A 133 -2.92 1.16 -4.30
C GLY A 133 -2.35 0.53 -3.02
N VAL A 134 -2.10 -0.78 -3.06
CA VAL A 134 -1.58 -1.55 -1.92
C VAL A 134 -0.34 -2.32 -2.38
N ALA A 135 0.82 -1.95 -1.86
CA ALA A 135 2.09 -2.58 -2.24
C ALA A 135 2.42 -3.78 -1.34
N VAL A 136 2.56 -4.94 -1.95
CA VAL A 136 3.06 -6.15 -1.29
C VAL A 136 4.57 -6.22 -1.45
N LEU A 137 5.28 -5.64 -0.50
CA LEU A 137 6.74 -5.47 -0.51
C LEU A 137 7.50 -6.76 -0.16
N GLY A 138 7.11 -7.88 -0.74
CA GLY A 138 7.71 -9.18 -0.43
C GLY A 138 7.20 -10.29 -1.33
N THR A 139 7.55 -11.52 -0.98
CA THR A 139 7.20 -12.73 -1.77
C THR A 139 5.83 -13.30 -1.41
N SER A 140 5.25 -12.92 -0.28
CA SER A 140 3.98 -13.43 0.23
C SER A 140 3.22 -12.35 0.99
N LEU A 141 1.91 -12.57 1.18
CA LEU A 141 1.08 -11.74 2.05
C LEU A 141 1.38 -12.04 3.52
N SER A 142 1.57 -10.97 4.32
CA SER A 142 1.56 -11.08 5.78
C SER A 142 0.12 -11.11 6.31
N GLU A 143 -0.06 -11.51 7.56
CA GLU A 143 -1.35 -11.41 8.24
C GLU A 143 -1.85 -9.95 8.31
N GLY A 144 -0.93 -8.99 8.51
CA GLY A 144 -1.26 -7.57 8.47
C GLY A 144 -1.75 -7.10 7.10
N HIS A 145 -1.20 -7.62 6.00
CA HIS A 145 -1.70 -7.35 4.65
C HIS A 145 -3.12 -7.89 4.46
N LYS A 146 -3.38 -9.13 4.88
CA LYS A 146 -4.70 -9.77 4.77
C LYS A 146 -5.74 -9.02 5.59
N GLN A 147 -5.40 -8.66 6.83
CA GLN A 147 -6.27 -7.89 7.71
C GLN A 147 -6.58 -6.51 7.12
N TYR A 148 -5.59 -5.82 6.58
CA TYR A 148 -5.78 -4.54 5.92
C TYR A 148 -6.73 -4.68 4.70
N LEU A 149 -6.49 -5.67 3.85
CA LEU A 149 -7.29 -5.91 2.64
C LEU A 149 -8.72 -6.37 2.96
N SER A 150 -8.97 -6.98 4.10
CA SER A 150 -10.30 -7.46 4.50
C SER A 150 -11.35 -6.34 4.66
N GLN A 151 -10.93 -5.09 4.81
CA GLN A 151 -11.84 -3.95 4.88
C GLN A 151 -12.43 -3.54 3.52
N PHE A 152 -11.87 -4.04 2.41
CA PHE A 152 -12.35 -3.72 1.07
C PHE A 152 -13.37 -4.75 0.57
N SER A 153 -14.36 -4.29 -0.18
CA SER A 153 -15.33 -5.18 -0.84
C SER A 153 -14.71 -5.92 -2.02
N THR A 154 -13.76 -5.29 -2.68
CA THR A 154 -13.07 -5.82 -3.87
C THR A 154 -11.56 -5.62 -3.74
N ALA A 155 -10.81 -6.66 -4.07
CA ALA A 155 -9.37 -6.59 -4.27
C ALA A 155 -9.02 -7.02 -5.70
N VAL A 156 -8.27 -6.19 -6.39
CA VAL A 156 -7.74 -6.45 -7.72
C VAL A 156 -6.26 -6.76 -7.60
N ILE A 157 -5.82 -7.89 -8.08
CA ILE A 157 -4.40 -8.28 -8.03
C ILE A 157 -3.78 -7.94 -9.38
N ALA A 158 -2.87 -6.97 -9.37
CA ALA A 158 -2.22 -6.40 -10.54
C ALA A 158 -0.69 -6.41 -10.35
N LEU A 159 -0.13 -7.62 -10.25
CA LEU A 159 1.31 -7.82 -10.12
C LEU A 159 1.99 -7.78 -11.49
N ASP A 160 3.32 -7.74 -11.47
CA ASP A 160 4.14 -7.77 -12.68
C ASP A 160 3.81 -8.99 -13.55
N PRO A 161 3.93 -8.88 -14.88
CA PRO A 161 3.52 -9.94 -15.81
C PRO A 161 4.17 -11.31 -15.57
N ASP A 162 5.38 -11.34 -15.06
CA ASP A 162 6.16 -12.56 -14.75
C ASP A 162 5.80 -13.19 -13.39
N ALA A 163 4.94 -12.54 -12.60
CA ALA A 163 4.57 -12.98 -11.26
C ALA A 163 3.26 -13.79 -11.21
N LEU A 164 2.88 -14.49 -12.28
CA LEU A 164 1.61 -15.23 -12.35
C LEU A 164 1.43 -16.25 -11.21
N PRO A 165 2.42 -17.10 -10.86
CA PRO A 165 2.28 -18.03 -9.74
C PRO A 165 2.00 -17.34 -8.41
N LYS A 166 2.67 -16.20 -8.15
CA LYS A 166 2.45 -15.36 -6.97
C LYS A 166 1.05 -14.73 -6.99
N THR A 167 0.61 -14.23 -8.14
CA THR A 167 -0.74 -13.68 -8.34
C THR A 167 -1.82 -14.70 -7.97
N LEU A 168 -1.71 -15.93 -8.45
CA LEU A 168 -2.67 -17.00 -8.18
C LEU A 168 -2.66 -17.42 -6.69
N ALA A 169 -1.48 -17.47 -6.07
CA ALA A 169 -1.34 -17.77 -4.66
C ALA A 169 -2.01 -16.68 -3.79
N ILE A 170 -1.75 -15.42 -4.08
CA ILE A 170 -2.37 -14.29 -3.38
C ILE A 170 -3.89 -14.29 -3.56
N ALA A 171 -4.38 -14.51 -4.78
CA ALA A 171 -5.81 -14.61 -5.05
C ALA A 171 -6.47 -15.72 -4.22
N LYS A 172 -5.82 -16.87 -4.12
CA LYS A 172 -6.31 -17.98 -3.30
C LYS A 172 -6.36 -17.65 -1.82
N GLU A 173 -5.31 -17.03 -1.28
CA GLU A 173 -5.25 -16.64 0.13
C GLU A 173 -6.30 -15.58 0.49
N LEU A 174 -6.55 -14.62 -0.40
CA LEU A 174 -7.49 -13.52 -0.14
C LEU A 174 -8.96 -13.92 -0.22
N ARG A 175 -9.31 -15.07 -0.81
CA ARG A 175 -10.71 -15.52 -0.95
C ARG A 175 -11.47 -15.62 0.36
N SER A 176 -10.80 -15.90 1.46
CA SER A 176 -11.40 -15.97 2.80
C SER A 176 -11.48 -14.61 3.50
N HIS A 177 -10.88 -13.56 2.95
CA HIS A 177 -10.75 -12.24 3.57
C HIS A 177 -11.51 -11.15 2.80
N VAL A 178 -11.63 -11.28 1.48
CA VAL A 178 -12.23 -10.28 0.59
C VAL A 178 -13.34 -10.91 -0.23
N LYS A 179 -14.48 -10.23 -0.32
CA LYS A 179 -15.69 -10.79 -0.98
C LYS A 179 -15.49 -10.99 -2.49
N HIS A 180 -14.91 -10.01 -3.16
CA HIS A 180 -14.67 -10.04 -4.59
C HIS A 180 -13.19 -9.92 -4.90
N ILE A 181 -12.65 -10.87 -5.65
CA ILE A 181 -11.27 -10.88 -6.09
C ILE A 181 -11.23 -10.93 -7.59
N ARG A 182 -10.47 -10.00 -8.17
CA ARG A 182 -10.19 -9.95 -9.60
C ARG A 182 -8.68 -10.07 -9.82
N VAL A 183 -8.29 -10.59 -10.95
CA VAL A 183 -6.90 -10.61 -11.40
C VAL A 183 -6.80 -9.77 -12.66
N LEU A 184 -5.92 -8.79 -12.64
CA LEU A 184 -5.61 -7.96 -13.77
C LEU A 184 -4.30 -8.44 -14.39
N TYR A 185 -4.37 -8.97 -15.61
CA TYR A 185 -3.19 -9.37 -16.36
C TYR A 185 -2.59 -8.15 -17.06
N LEU A 186 -1.42 -7.74 -16.59
CA LEU A 186 -0.71 -6.60 -17.13
C LEU A 186 0.21 -6.99 -18.27
N LEU A 187 0.44 -6.06 -19.19
CA LEU A 187 1.49 -6.15 -20.21
C LEU A 187 2.84 -5.73 -19.63
N ASP A 188 2.82 -4.81 -18.67
CA ASP A 188 3.99 -4.28 -17.99
C ASP A 188 3.65 -3.90 -16.55
N ASP A 189 4.65 -3.60 -15.72
CA ASP A 189 4.44 -3.07 -14.39
C ASP A 189 3.68 -1.73 -14.45
N LEU A 190 2.69 -1.52 -13.59
CA LEU A 190 1.82 -0.33 -13.61
C LEU A 190 2.58 0.99 -13.53
N LYS A 191 3.76 1.02 -12.92
CA LYS A 191 4.60 2.24 -12.87
C LYS A 191 5.02 2.76 -14.25
N TYR A 192 5.06 1.90 -15.27
CA TYR A 192 5.37 2.31 -16.65
C TYR A 192 4.17 2.90 -17.38
N ARG A 193 2.98 2.89 -16.78
CA ARG A 193 1.75 3.46 -17.34
C ARG A 193 1.48 3.01 -18.77
N ASN A 194 1.66 1.73 -19.06
CA ASN A 194 1.28 1.18 -20.36
C ASN A 194 -0.18 1.55 -20.67
N PRO A 195 -0.49 2.18 -21.81
CA PRO A 195 -1.85 2.67 -22.10
C PRO A 195 -2.93 1.59 -22.03
N THR A 196 -2.63 0.38 -22.49
CA THR A 196 -3.56 -0.75 -22.43
C THR A 196 -3.84 -1.16 -20.98
N ASP A 197 -2.80 -1.21 -20.14
CA ASP A 197 -2.93 -1.56 -18.73
C ASP A 197 -3.67 -0.48 -17.94
N MET A 198 -3.40 0.79 -18.21
CA MET A 198 -4.11 1.91 -17.60
C MET A 198 -5.59 1.92 -17.99
N MET A 199 -5.92 1.58 -19.23
CA MET A 199 -7.31 1.42 -19.66
C MET A 199 -8.02 0.28 -18.91
N LYS A 200 -7.37 -0.88 -18.75
CA LYS A 200 -7.91 -1.98 -17.96
C LYS A 200 -8.18 -1.57 -16.52
N LEU A 201 -7.32 -0.74 -15.93
CA LEU A 201 -7.48 -0.24 -14.58
C LEU A 201 -8.70 0.69 -14.47
N THR A 202 -8.88 1.61 -15.41
CA THR A 202 -10.01 2.57 -15.40
C THR A 202 -11.36 1.91 -15.66
N THR A 203 -11.40 0.75 -16.33
CA THR A 203 -12.64 0.00 -16.64
C THR A 203 -12.95 -1.09 -15.61
N LEU A 204 -12.28 -1.15 -14.48
CA LEU A 204 -12.56 -2.14 -13.43
C LEU A 204 -13.93 -1.99 -12.78
N GLY A 205 -14.54 -0.80 -12.86
CA GLY A 205 -15.87 -0.50 -12.32
C GLY A 205 -17.03 -0.90 -13.23
N GLU A 206 -16.74 -1.21 -14.50
CA GLU A 206 -17.72 -1.67 -15.48
C GLU A 206 -17.84 -3.21 -15.47
#